data_b4e5afd11de8df1917c5d19acc63ee57
#
_entry.id   b4e5afd11de8df1917c5d19acc63ee57
#
_cell.length_a   1.000
_cell.length_b   1.000
_cell.length_c   1.000
_cell.angle_alpha   90.00
_cell.angle_beta   90.00
_cell.angle_gamma   90.00
#
_symmetry.space_group_name_H-M   'P 1'
#
loop_
_entity.id
_entity.type
_entity.pdbx_description
1 polymer ?
#
loop_
_entity_poly.entity_id
_entity_poly.type
_entity_poly.pdbx_seq_one_letter_code
_entity_poly.pdbx_strand_id
1 'polypeptide(L)'
;MKTNTKIESTLHEFRLLAYNEIPDVGLYLEQVAKFINSYFTEFPEMQVTPSMISNYAKQKLFDRVNKKTYTRDQISILLFIVCAKTVLSIENIRLALHEFQQGNDTTQELHQYCSESLMNTLSSFYHHEQSETPSLHDDKHPMLNNIITAVAHKMYLERYFASLKRIDGLSLK
;
A
#
# COMPACT_ATOMS: atom_id res chain seq x y z
N MET A 1 4.69 16.95 -22.22
CA MET A 1 4.64 17.91 -21.08
C MET A 1 3.34 17.84 -20.27
N LYS A 2 2.14 17.87 -20.86
CA LYS A 2 0.87 17.78 -20.13
C LYS A 2 0.59 16.44 -19.40
N THR A 3 1.19 15.35 -19.84
CA THR A 3 1.00 14.00 -19.28
C THR A 3 1.68 13.85 -17.93
N ASN A 4 2.90 14.40 -17.80
CA ASN A 4 3.68 14.32 -16.57
C ASN A 4 2.98 15.04 -15.41
N THR A 5 2.47 16.24 -15.66
CA THR A 5 1.82 17.08 -14.65
C THR A 5 0.59 16.41 -13.99
N LYS A 6 -0.15 15.59 -14.73
CA LYS A 6 -1.35 14.90 -14.20
C LYS A 6 -1.00 13.64 -13.41
N ILE A 7 0.04 12.92 -13.81
CA ILE A 7 0.58 11.78 -13.06
C ILE A 7 1.12 12.30 -11.72
N GLU A 8 1.89 13.37 -11.81
CA GLU A 8 2.46 14.08 -10.67
C GLU A 8 1.38 14.50 -9.69
N SER A 9 0.28 15.15 -10.13
CA SER A 9 -0.79 15.57 -9.25
C SER A 9 -1.47 14.39 -8.53
N THR A 10 -1.79 13.30 -9.23
CA THR A 10 -2.46 12.14 -8.64
C THR A 10 -1.59 11.44 -7.57
N LEU A 11 -0.29 11.31 -7.84
CA LEU A 11 0.62 10.67 -6.88
C LEU A 11 1.02 11.62 -5.75
N HIS A 12 1.13 12.93 -6.04
CA HIS A 12 1.40 13.94 -5.03
C HIS A 12 0.24 14.10 -4.03
N GLU A 13 -0.99 13.94 -4.49
CA GLU A 13 -2.19 13.96 -3.65
C GLU A 13 -2.42 12.65 -2.90
N PHE A 14 -1.79 11.56 -3.33
CA PHE A 14 -1.92 10.27 -2.65
C PHE A 14 -1.23 10.31 -1.30
N ARG A 15 -1.97 9.92 -0.26
CA ARG A 15 -1.47 9.75 1.09
C ARG A 15 -1.95 8.41 1.64
N LEU A 16 -1.04 7.58 2.07
CA LEU A 16 -1.43 6.43 2.87
C LEU A 16 -1.91 6.90 4.24
N LEU A 17 -3.00 6.32 4.70
CA LEU A 17 -3.65 6.62 5.96
C LEU A 17 -2.66 6.48 7.13
N ALA A 18 -2.64 7.42 8.06
CA ALA A 18 -1.91 7.26 9.31
C ALA A 18 -2.60 6.22 10.20
N TYR A 19 -1.82 5.51 11.01
CA TYR A 19 -2.36 4.42 11.85
C TYR A 19 -3.53 4.85 12.74
N ASN A 20 -3.45 6.03 13.35
CA ASN A 20 -4.49 6.56 14.24
C ASN A 20 -5.76 7.04 13.50
N GLU A 21 -5.70 7.19 12.18
CA GLU A 21 -6.86 7.50 11.33
C GLU A 21 -7.65 6.22 10.97
N ILE A 22 -7.05 5.04 11.16
CA ILE A 22 -7.76 3.77 11.02
C ILE A 22 -8.77 3.65 12.18
N PRO A 23 -10.05 3.34 11.91
CA PRO A 23 -11.06 3.23 12.96
C PRO A 23 -10.66 2.27 14.08
N ASP A 24 -10.83 2.69 15.33
CA ASP A 24 -10.56 1.87 16.51
C ASP A 24 -11.75 1.01 16.93
N VAL A 25 -12.91 1.30 16.37
CA VAL A 25 -14.08 0.44 16.49
C VAL A 25 -13.97 -0.72 15.50
N GLY A 26 -14.32 -1.93 15.93
CA GLY A 26 -14.29 -3.09 15.05
C GLY A 26 -15.21 -2.91 13.83
N LEU A 27 -14.66 -3.05 12.62
CA LEU A 27 -15.41 -2.97 11.38
C LEU A 27 -15.83 -4.36 10.88
N TYR A 28 -17.04 -4.47 10.36
CA TYR A 28 -17.48 -5.68 9.65
C TYR A 28 -16.80 -5.78 8.28
N LEU A 29 -16.74 -6.98 7.74
CA LEU A 29 -16.04 -7.31 6.48
C LEU A 29 -16.35 -6.35 5.33
N GLU A 30 -17.63 -6.07 5.10
CA GLU A 30 -18.08 -5.16 4.03
C GLU A 30 -17.60 -3.71 4.29
N GLN A 31 -17.60 -3.30 5.55
CA GLN A 31 -17.13 -1.98 5.95
C GLN A 31 -15.62 -1.85 5.76
N VAL A 32 -14.86 -2.91 6.07
CA VAL A 32 -13.40 -2.94 5.84
C VAL A 32 -13.09 -2.81 4.35
N ALA A 33 -13.76 -3.56 3.48
CA ALA A 33 -13.56 -3.48 2.04
C ALA A 33 -13.88 -2.07 1.52
N LYS A 34 -15.01 -1.49 1.94
CA LYS A 34 -15.39 -0.12 1.57
C LYS A 34 -14.39 0.91 2.09
N PHE A 35 -13.94 0.76 3.32
CA PHE A 35 -12.96 1.64 3.94
C PHE A 35 -11.63 1.64 3.18
N ILE A 36 -11.04 0.45 2.94
CA ILE A 36 -9.79 0.31 2.18
C ILE A 36 -9.95 0.91 0.78
N ASN A 37 -11.01 0.56 0.05
CA ASN A 37 -11.23 1.01 -1.31
C ASN A 37 -11.41 2.54 -1.42
N SER A 38 -11.87 3.21 -0.38
CA SER A 38 -11.99 4.67 -0.36
C SER A 38 -10.65 5.40 -0.47
N TYR A 39 -9.55 4.77 -0.05
CA TYR A 39 -8.20 5.30 -0.17
C TYR A 39 -7.53 4.98 -1.50
N PHE A 40 -7.96 3.93 -2.17
CA PHE A 40 -7.38 3.45 -3.43
C PHE A 40 -8.30 3.67 -4.63
N THR A 41 -9.12 4.73 -4.60
CA THR A 41 -10.05 5.05 -5.70
C THR A 41 -9.33 5.21 -7.03
N GLU A 42 -8.17 5.86 -7.02
CA GLU A 42 -7.34 6.08 -8.21
C GLU A 42 -6.42 4.90 -8.56
N PHE A 43 -6.43 3.83 -7.74
CA PHE A 43 -5.57 2.66 -7.89
C PHE A 43 -6.39 1.37 -7.90
N PRO A 44 -7.06 1.03 -9.03
CA PRO A 44 -7.91 -0.16 -9.13
C PRO A 44 -7.19 -1.46 -8.78
N GLU A 45 -5.88 -1.54 -9.05
CA GLU A 45 -5.02 -2.66 -8.72
C GLU A 45 -4.86 -2.91 -7.22
N MET A 46 -5.10 -1.88 -6.41
CA MET A 46 -5.03 -1.93 -4.93
C MET A 46 -6.40 -2.12 -4.27
N GLN A 47 -7.47 -2.16 -5.03
CA GLN A 47 -8.81 -2.40 -4.47
C GLN A 47 -9.01 -3.85 -4.06
N VAL A 48 -9.92 -4.06 -3.13
CA VAL A 48 -10.25 -5.38 -2.57
C VAL A 48 -11.74 -5.63 -2.54
N THR A 49 -12.11 -6.89 -2.62
CA THR A 49 -13.47 -7.36 -2.36
C THR A 49 -13.55 -8.02 -0.98
N PRO A 50 -14.74 -8.12 -0.37
CA PRO A 50 -14.94 -8.89 0.85
C PRO A 50 -14.44 -10.34 0.74
N SER A 51 -14.63 -10.97 -0.41
CA SER A 51 -14.12 -12.33 -0.68
C SER A 51 -12.61 -12.41 -0.64
N MET A 52 -11.90 -11.40 -1.18
CA MET A 52 -10.43 -11.34 -1.12
C MET A 52 -9.95 -11.23 0.33
N ILE A 53 -10.54 -10.34 1.13
CA ILE A 53 -10.20 -10.16 2.56
C ILE A 53 -10.44 -11.47 3.32
N SER A 54 -11.58 -12.12 3.10
CA SER A 54 -11.90 -13.43 3.70
C SER A 54 -10.87 -14.49 3.32
N ASN A 55 -10.40 -14.47 2.07
CA ASN A 55 -9.39 -15.42 1.60
C ASN A 55 -8.01 -15.17 2.25
N TYR A 56 -7.61 -13.92 2.45
CA TYR A 56 -6.37 -13.58 3.17
C TYR A 56 -6.40 -14.09 4.61
N ALA A 57 -7.54 -13.95 5.30
CA ALA A 57 -7.74 -14.51 6.64
C ALA A 57 -7.69 -16.04 6.66
N LYS A 58 -8.31 -16.71 5.69
CA LYS A 58 -8.25 -18.18 5.54
C LYS A 58 -6.83 -18.68 5.28
N GLN A 59 -6.04 -17.93 4.54
CA GLN A 59 -4.63 -18.21 4.27
C GLN A 59 -3.69 -17.82 5.42
N LYS A 60 -4.26 -17.37 6.56
CA LYS A 60 -3.51 -17.00 7.76
C LYS A 60 -2.44 -15.92 7.52
N LEU A 61 -2.76 -14.93 6.69
CA LEU A 61 -1.88 -13.76 6.52
C LEU A 61 -1.90 -12.86 7.74
N PHE A 62 -2.93 -12.96 8.57
CA PHE A 62 -3.07 -12.31 9.87
C PHE A 62 -4.01 -13.11 10.76
N ASP A 63 -3.84 -12.99 12.06
CA ASP A 63 -4.70 -13.66 13.04
C ASP A 63 -6.04 -12.93 13.19
N ARG A 64 -7.13 -13.69 13.22
CA ARG A 64 -8.46 -13.18 13.54
C ARG A 64 -8.78 -13.37 15.01
N VAL A 65 -8.58 -12.32 15.79
CA VAL A 65 -8.93 -12.31 17.22
C VAL A 65 -10.45 -12.38 17.41
N ASN A 66 -11.20 -11.66 16.57
CA ASN A 66 -12.67 -11.68 16.56
C ASN A 66 -13.18 -12.18 15.20
N LYS A 67 -14.13 -13.14 15.24
CA LYS A 67 -14.69 -13.73 14.00
C LYS A 67 -15.62 -12.78 13.24
N LYS A 68 -16.18 -11.76 13.91
CA LYS A 68 -17.20 -10.86 13.33
C LYS A 68 -16.63 -9.55 12.80
N THR A 69 -15.67 -8.97 13.52
CA THR A 69 -15.13 -7.65 13.20
C THR A 69 -13.61 -7.69 13.06
N TYR A 70 -13.07 -6.68 12.39
CA TYR A 70 -11.64 -6.47 12.17
C TYR A 70 -11.15 -5.32 13.04
N THR A 71 -10.04 -5.53 13.73
CA THR A 71 -9.39 -4.51 14.56
C THR A 71 -8.59 -3.54 13.72
N ARG A 72 -8.15 -2.41 14.32
CA ARG A 72 -7.23 -1.44 13.70
C ARG A 72 -5.97 -2.13 13.19
N ASP A 73 -5.32 -2.99 13.97
CA ASP A 73 -4.13 -3.73 13.57
C ASP A 73 -4.37 -4.61 12.34
N GLN A 74 -5.48 -5.32 12.32
CA GLN A 74 -5.83 -6.18 11.19
C GLN A 74 -6.09 -5.35 9.92
N ILE A 75 -6.72 -4.18 10.04
CA ILE A 75 -6.93 -3.27 8.91
C ILE A 75 -5.59 -2.68 8.44
N SER A 76 -4.69 -2.33 9.35
CA SER A 76 -3.33 -1.90 9.02
C SER A 76 -2.57 -2.97 8.22
N ILE A 77 -2.61 -4.23 8.67
CA ILE A 77 -1.99 -5.35 7.95
C ILE A 77 -2.65 -5.54 6.58
N LEU A 78 -3.97 -5.41 6.48
CA LEU A 78 -4.69 -5.48 5.20
C LEU A 78 -4.26 -4.38 4.22
N LEU A 79 -4.03 -3.15 4.69
CA LEU A 79 -3.50 -2.06 3.86
C LEU A 79 -2.11 -2.42 3.30
N PHE A 80 -1.23 -2.99 4.12
CA PHE A 80 0.06 -3.51 3.65
C PHE A 80 -0.12 -4.61 2.60
N ILE A 81 -0.98 -5.61 2.84
CA ILE A 81 -1.25 -6.71 1.89
C ILE A 81 -1.76 -6.16 0.56
N VAL A 82 -2.65 -5.19 0.59
CA VAL A 82 -3.23 -4.56 -0.60
C VAL A 82 -2.18 -3.86 -1.45
N CYS A 83 -1.22 -3.19 -0.83
CA CYS A 83 -0.08 -2.60 -1.52
C CYS A 83 0.88 -3.69 -2.03
N ALA A 84 1.30 -4.60 -1.17
CA ALA A 84 2.32 -5.60 -1.46
C ALA A 84 1.88 -6.62 -2.53
N LYS A 85 0.58 -6.95 -2.63
CA LYS A 85 0.03 -7.87 -3.66
C LYS A 85 0.27 -7.40 -5.09
N THR A 86 0.54 -6.12 -5.29
CA THR A 86 0.84 -5.58 -6.62
C THR A 86 2.23 -5.94 -7.13
N VAL A 87 3.13 -6.34 -6.24
CA VAL A 87 4.53 -6.63 -6.54
C VAL A 87 5.01 -8.01 -6.03
N LEU A 88 4.27 -8.63 -5.10
CA LEU A 88 4.62 -9.90 -4.48
C LEU A 88 3.50 -10.94 -4.64
N SER A 89 3.90 -12.22 -4.66
CA SER A 89 2.97 -13.32 -4.49
C SER A 89 2.43 -13.38 -3.06
N ILE A 90 1.26 -13.99 -2.88
CA ILE A 90 0.66 -14.18 -1.54
C ILE A 90 1.60 -14.99 -0.61
N GLU A 91 2.34 -15.96 -1.17
CA GLU A 91 3.35 -16.72 -0.41
C GLU A 91 4.44 -15.81 0.14
N ASN A 92 5.00 -14.93 -0.70
CA ASN A 92 6.04 -14.01 -0.27
C ASN A 92 5.51 -12.97 0.72
N ILE A 93 4.27 -12.52 0.57
CA ILE A 93 3.61 -11.65 1.56
C ILE A 93 3.50 -12.36 2.90
N ARG A 94 3.12 -13.65 2.91
CA ARG A 94 3.05 -14.44 4.16
C ARG A 94 4.40 -14.54 4.84
N LEU A 95 5.46 -14.82 4.08
CA LEU A 95 6.84 -14.87 4.61
C LEU A 95 7.25 -13.51 5.19
N ALA A 96 6.98 -12.41 4.48
CA ALA A 96 7.28 -11.07 4.97
C ALA A 96 6.55 -10.73 6.27
N LEU A 97 5.25 -11.04 6.36
CA LEU A 97 4.47 -10.83 7.57
C LEU A 97 4.95 -11.71 8.73
N HIS A 98 5.37 -12.93 8.45
CA HIS A 98 5.99 -13.80 9.47
C HIS A 98 7.27 -13.19 10.02
N GLU A 99 8.17 -12.70 9.17
CA GLU A 99 9.40 -12.01 9.60
C GLU A 99 9.12 -10.78 10.46
N PHE A 100 8.09 -9.99 10.11
CA PHE A 100 7.68 -8.82 10.91
C PHE A 100 7.19 -9.22 12.30
N GLN A 101 6.48 -10.36 12.43
CA GLN A 101 6.02 -10.88 13.72
C GLN A 101 7.15 -11.39 14.62
N GLN A 102 8.30 -11.75 14.04
CA GLN A 102 9.49 -12.13 14.81
C GLN A 102 10.28 -10.91 15.33
N GLY A 103 10.02 -9.72 14.79
CA GLY A 103 10.60 -8.47 15.26
C GLY A 103 9.98 -7.96 16.56
N ASN A 104 10.56 -6.89 17.08
CA ASN A 104 10.08 -6.23 18.31
C ASN A 104 9.17 -5.04 18.02
N ASP A 105 8.92 -4.72 16.75
CA ASP A 105 8.11 -3.56 16.38
C ASP A 105 6.62 -3.89 16.48
N THR A 106 5.86 -2.91 16.93
CA THR A 106 4.41 -2.96 16.95
C THR A 106 3.83 -2.80 15.54
N THR A 107 2.59 -3.23 15.34
CA THR A 107 1.87 -2.99 14.07
C THR A 107 1.81 -1.50 13.74
N GLN A 108 1.67 -0.64 14.74
CA GLN A 108 1.67 0.81 14.56
C GLN A 108 3.01 1.33 14.02
N GLU A 109 4.13 0.89 14.60
CA GLU A 109 5.46 1.30 14.15
C GLU A 109 5.76 0.86 12.72
N LEU A 110 5.42 -0.39 12.38
CA LEU A 110 5.55 -0.91 11.01
C LEU A 110 4.66 -0.16 10.02
N HIS A 111 3.41 0.16 10.41
CA HIS A 111 2.50 0.93 9.58
C HIS A 111 3.04 2.34 9.31
N GLN A 112 3.53 3.02 10.34
CA GLN A 112 4.12 4.35 10.22
C GLN A 112 5.34 4.31 9.30
N TYR A 113 6.23 3.34 9.48
CA TYR A 113 7.40 3.15 8.61
C TYR A 113 6.99 2.96 7.15
N CYS A 114 6.01 2.09 6.88
CA CYS A 114 5.48 1.87 5.52
C CYS A 114 4.93 3.16 4.92
N SER A 115 4.14 3.91 5.68
CA SER A 115 3.52 5.15 5.23
C SER A 115 4.57 6.21 4.89
N GLU A 116 5.52 6.45 5.78
CA GLU A 116 6.59 7.41 5.58
C GLU A 116 7.50 7.04 4.40
N SER A 117 7.93 5.77 4.33
CA SER A 117 8.77 5.26 3.25
C SER A 117 8.08 5.37 1.89
N LEU A 118 6.79 5.03 1.81
CA LEU A 118 6.01 5.16 0.59
C LEU A 118 5.91 6.61 0.13
N MET A 119 5.56 7.52 1.05
CA MET A 119 5.41 8.94 0.74
C MET A 119 6.73 9.59 0.32
N ASN A 120 7.83 9.27 1.00
CA ASN A 120 9.15 9.75 0.65
C ASN A 120 9.58 9.27 -0.74
N THR A 121 9.37 7.99 -1.05
CA THR A 121 9.69 7.43 -2.37
C THR A 121 8.84 8.05 -3.46
N LEU A 122 7.53 8.20 -3.26
CA LEU A 122 6.66 8.87 -4.23
C LEU A 122 7.06 10.33 -4.44
N SER A 123 7.39 11.04 -3.39
CA SER A 123 7.85 12.45 -3.47
C SER A 123 9.14 12.59 -4.26
N SER A 124 10.06 11.62 -4.16
CA SER A 124 11.34 11.66 -4.89
C SER A 124 11.17 11.62 -6.41
N PHE A 125 10.05 11.12 -6.93
CA PHE A 125 9.77 11.09 -8.37
C PHE A 125 9.49 12.48 -8.97
N TYR A 126 9.20 13.50 -8.15
CA TYR A 126 8.82 14.85 -8.60
C TYR A 126 9.90 15.89 -8.33
N HIS A 127 10.76 15.66 -7.37
CA HIS A 127 11.84 16.59 -7.04
C HIS A 127 13.08 16.27 -7.88
N HIS A 128 13.12 16.78 -9.12
CA HIS A 128 14.29 16.68 -10.00
C HIS A 128 15.45 17.58 -9.56
N GLU A 129 15.34 18.34 -8.48
CA GLU A 129 16.41 19.17 -7.96
C GLU A 129 16.99 18.57 -6.68
N GLN A 130 18.22 18.06 -6.81
CA GLN A 130 19.24 17.91 -5.76
C GLN A 130 18.71 17.56 -4.34
N SER A 131 17.98 16.49 -4.22
CA SER A 131 17.97 15.80 -2.94
C SER A 131 19.02 14.70 -3.05
N GLU A 132 20.02 14.79 -2.19
CA GLU A 132 20.87 13.65 -1.88
C GLU A 132 19.95 12.43 -1.78
N THR A 133 20.28 11.39 -2.53
CA THR A 133 19.56 10.11 -2.45
C THR A 133 19.27 9.85 -0.97
N PRO A 134 17.99 9.65 -0.55
CA PRO A 134 17.74 9.29 0.82
C PRO A 134 18.70 8.18 1.17
N SER A 135 19.54 8.40 2.16
CA SER A 135 20.58 7.44 2.50
C SER A 135 19.87 6.12 2.86
N LEU A 136 19.95 5.15 1.97
CA LEU A 136 19.49 3.78 2.14
C LEU A 136 20.19 3.07 3.34
N HIS A 137 20.91 3.81 4.18
CA HIS A 137 21.89 3.25 5.08
C HIS A 137 21.56 3.26 6.57
N ASP A 138 20.40 3.76 6.99
CA ASP A 138 19.91 3.52 8.34
C ASP A 138 18.60 2.72 8.29
N ASP A 139 18.67 1.56 7.62
CA ASP A 139 17.49 0.81 7.27
C ASP A 139 17.22 -0.26 8.34
N LYS A 140 16.46 0.15 9.34
CA LYS A 140 15.98 -0.75 10.38
C LYS A 140 15.18 -1.93 9.79
N HIS A 141 14.56 -1.70 8.60
CA HIS A 141 13.69 -2.67 7.93
C HIS A 141 14.01 -2.81 6.44
N PRO A 142 15.19 -3.34 6.05
CA PRO A 142 15.62 -3.35 4.65
C PRO A 142 14.67 -4.12 3.72
N MET A 143 14.09 -5.23 4.18
CA MET A 143 13.12 -5.97 3.38
C MET A 143 11.84 -5.16 3.16
N LEU A 144 11.30 -4.53 4.20
CA LEU A 144 10.09 -3.72 4.13
C LEU A 144 10.30 -2.51 3.22
N ASN A 145 11.45 -1.83 3.34
CA ASN A 145 11.80 -0.71 2.49
C ASN A 145 11.85 -1.12 1.00
N ASN A 146 12.46 -2.25 0.69
CA ASN A 146 12.50 -2.76 -0.69
C ASN A 146 11.09 -3.08 -1.22
N ILE A 147 10.22 -3.68 -0.41
CA ILE A 147 8.82 -3.93 -0.79
C ILE A 147 8.11 -2.62 -1.09
N ILE A 148 8.18 -1.64 -0.20
CA ILE A 148 7.51 -0.35 -0.35
C ILE A 148 8.06 0.45 -1.53
N THR A 149 9.37 0.43 -1.75
CA THR A 149 10.01 1.03 -2.92
C THR A 149 9.47 0.42 -4.23
N ALA A 150 9.37 -0.91 -4.29
CA ALA A 150 8.79 -1.59 -5.45
C ALA A 150 7.32 -1.22 -5.66
N VAL A 151 6.53 -1.10 -4.58
CA VAL A 151 5.13 -0.64 -4.64
C VAL A 151 5.05 0.78 -5.20
N ALA A 152 5.89 1.71 -4.73
CA ALA A 152 5.91 3.09 -5.21
C ALA A 152 6.21 3.18 -6.72
N HIS A 153 7.22 2.43 -7.20
CA HIS A 153 7.52 2.35 -8.63
C HIS A 153 6.37 1.74 -9.43
N LYS A 154 5.71 0.71 -8.89
CA LYS A 154 4.53 0.12 -9.53
C LYS A 154 3.39 1.13 -9.64
N MET A 155 3.09 1.88 -8.58
CA MET A 155 2.08 2.94 -8.59
C MET A 155 2.38 3.99 -9.66
N TYR A 156 3.63 4.43 -9.77
CA TYR A 156 4.06 5.37 -10.80
C TYR A 156 3.80 4.83 -12.22
N LEU A 157 4.24 3.59 -12.50
CA LEU A 157 4.09 2.96 -13.80
C LEU A 157 2.61 2.78 -14.18
N GLU A 158 1.76 2.37 -13.25
CA GLU A 158 0.31 2.23 -13.51
C GLU A 158 -0.32 3.59 -13.87
N ARG A 159 0.05 4.66 -13.17
CA ARG A 159 -0.44 6.01 -13.53
C ARG A 159 0.13 6.49 -14.87
N TYR A 160 1.40 6.23 -15.13
CA TYR A 160 2.03 6.57 -16.40
C TYR A 160 1.30 5.91 -17.58
N PHE A 161 1.11 4.60 -17.54
CA PHE A 161 0.42 3.88 -18.61
C PHE A 161 -1.07 4.23 -18.70
N ALA A 162 -1.75 4.48 -17.60
CA ALA A 162 -3.12 4.94 -17.61
C ALA A 162 -3.26 6.31 -18.32
N SER A 163 -2.28 7.20 -18.17
CA SER A 163 -2.26 8.49 -18.85
C SER A 163 -2.05 8.36 -20.37
N LEU A 164 -1.18 7.44 -20.80
CA LEU A 164 -0.96 7.16 -22.24
C LEU A 164 -2.23 6.62 -22.90
N LYS A 165 -2.93 5.67 -22.27
CA LYS A 165 -4.19 5.13 -22.81
C LYS A 165 -5.27 6.19 -23.02
N ARG A 166 -5.29 7.24 -22.19
CA ARG A 166 -6.24 8.35 -22.31
C ARG A 166 -5.88 9.30 -23.48
N ILE A 167 -4.60 9.45 -23.80
CA ILE A 167 -4.13 10.36 -24.87
C ILE A 167 -4.35 9.72 -26.23
N ASP A 168 -4.03 8.44 -26.38
CA ASP A 168 -4.04 7.77 -27.67
C ASP A 168 -5.41 7.22 -28.08
N GLY A 169 -6.44 7.35 -27.21
CA GLY A 169 -7.75 6.74 -27.46
C GLY A 169 -7.69 5.22 -27.61
N LEU A 170 -6.56 4.61 -27.24
CA LEU A 170 -6.30 3.18 -27.28
C LEU A 170 -7.10 2.46 -26.19
N SER A 171 -8.41 2.34 -26.43
CA SER A 171 -9.19 1.28 -25.80
C SER A 171 -8.75 -0.03 -26.44
N LEU A 172 -7.83 -0.73 -25.82
CA LEU A 172 -7.58 -2.13 -26.18
C LEU A 172 -8.87 -2.89 -25.90
N LYS A 173 -9.59 -3.24 -26.99
CA LYS A 173 -10.68 -4.20 -26.98
C LYS A 173 -10.19 -5.58 -26.60
#